data_504612ea602c76cea4f9d49fb716149f
#
_entry.id   504612ea602c76cea4f9d49fb716149f
#
_cell.length_a   1.000
_cell.length_b   1.000
_cell.length_c   1.000
_cell.angle_alpha   90.00
_cell.angle_beta   90.00
_cell.angle_gamma   90.00
#
_symmetry.space_group_name_H-M   'P 1'
#
loop_
_entity.id
_entity.type
_entity.pdbx_description
1 polymer ?
#
loop_
_entity_poly.entity_id
_entity_poly.type
_entity_poly.pdbx_seq_one_letter_code
_entity_poly.pdbx_strand_id
1 'polypeptide(L)'
;GGGLASGIGIALRRARPDVELVGVQASACAPLAAALEGSLDAPAPPDVPAAATIADGIALKHPGELTLPLLRELLDAVLAVSEEQIADAIVLLAERSKLVAEGAGAVAAAAILGGSLEPVAGTTVAVLSGGNVDNGLLAALLRRHETAAGRRVRVFTRVPDRPGALAELLNLVAQARANLVSLEHVREAVSLNVRETGVELTLETRGREHTEELRRALQGAGYEVTFE
;
A
#
# COMPACT_ATOMS: atom_id res chain seq x y z
N GLY A 1 -10.45 -4.07 -19.39
CA GLY A 1 -11.33 -4.69 -20.36
C GLY A 1 -11.05 -6.17 -20.66
N GLY A 2 -10.03 -6.79 -20.03
CA GLY A 2 -9.74 -8.20 -20.20
C GLY A 2 -8.84 -8.56 -21.39
N GLY A 3 -8.38 -7.59 -22.19
CA GLY A 3 -7.58 -7.85 -23.38
C GLY A 3 -6.28 -8.59 -23.10
N LEU A 4 -5.51 -8.17 -22.08
CA LEU A 4 -4.26 -8.83 -21.69
C LEU A 4 -4.52 -10.28 -21.25
N ALA A 5 -5.47 -10.49 -20.35
CA ALA A 5 -5.80 -11.82 -19.84
C ALA A 5 -6.33 -12.75 -20.95
N SER A 6 -7.17 -12.26 -21.88
CA SER A 6 -7.63 -13.02 -23.02
C SER A 6 -6.47 -13.41 -23.95
N GLY A 7 -5.56 -12.47 -24.27
CA GLY A 7 -4.40 -12.75 -25.11
C GLY A 7 -3.47 -13.80 -24.51
N ILE A 8 -3.15 -13.67 -23.21
CA ILE A 8 -2.36 -14.65 -22.46
C ILE A 8 -3.08 -16.01 -22.45
N GLY A 9 -4.38 -16.01 -22.14
CA GLY A 9 -5.19 -17.22 -22.05
C GLY A 9 -5.23 -18.01 -23.37
N ILE A 10 -5.47 -17.35 -24.51
CA ILE A 10 -5.44 -17.97 -25.82
C ILE A 10 -4.07 -18.60 -26.08
N ALA A 11 -2.98 -17.88 -25.80
CA ALA A 11 -1.64 -18.38 -26.04
C ALA A 11 -1.31 -19.58 -25.15
N LEU A 12 -1.64 -19.51 -23.85
CA LEU A 12 -1.37 -20.57 -22.89
C LEU A 12 -2.24 -21.80 -23.15
N ARG A 13 -3.52 -21.68 -23.40
CA ARG A 13 -4.39 -22.85 -23.70
C ARG A 13 -3.94 -23.64 -24.94
N ARG A 14 -3.31 -22.93 -25.89
CA ARG A 14 -2.71 -23.56 -27.05
C ARG A 14 -1.38 -24.25 -26.77
N ALA A 15 -0.52 -23.62 -25.98
CA ALA A 15 0.85 -24.09 -25.71
C ALA A 15 0.92 -25.05 -24.50
N ARG A 16 0.16 -24.79 -23.49
CA ARG A 16 0.15 -25.48 -22.19
C ARG A 16 -1.26 -25.52 -21.61
N PRO A 17 -2.13 -26.38 -22.13
CA PRO A 17 -3.53 -26.48 -21.72
C PRO A 17 -3.71 -26.94 -20.27
N ASP A 18 -2.68 -27.54 -19.68
CA ASP A 18 -2.59 -28.01 -18.29
C ASP A 18 -2.33 -26.91 -17.24
N VAL A 19 -1.95 -25.70 -17.66
CA VAL A 19 -1.68 -24.60 -16.74
C VAL A 19 -2.97 -23.97 -16.24
N GLU A 20 -3.12 -23.87 -14.93
CA GLU A 20 -4.21 -23.11 -14.32
C GLU A 20 -3.99 -21.62 -14.56
N LEU A 21 -5.02 -20.92 -15.03
CA LEU A 21 -4.99 -19.50 -15.34
C LEU A 21 -5.97 -18.74 -14.44
N VAL A 22 -5.43 -17.94 -13.55
CA VAL A 22 -6.19 -17.16 -12.57
C VAL A 22 -6.16 -15.67 -12.94
N GLY A 23 -7.35 -15.07 -13.11
CA GLY A 23 -7.51 -13.63 -13.26
C GLY A 23 -7.51 -12.93 -11.89
N VAL A 24 -6.94 -11.72 -11.81
CA VAL A 24 -6.96 -10.93 -10.58
C VAL A 24 -7.47 -9.52 -10.88
N GLN A 25 -8.36 -9.01 -10.02
CA GLN A 25 -8.91 -7.65 -10.08
C GLN A 25 -8.76 -6.94 -8.72
N ALA A 26 -8.86 -5.62 -8.72
CA ALA A 26 -9.03 -4.86 -7.49
C ALA A 26 -10.46 -5.03 -6.95
N SER A 27 -10.62 -5.32 -5.66
CA SER A 27 -11.93 -5.52 -5.03
C SER A 27 -12.83 -4.28 -5.11
N ALA A 28 -12.24 -3.09 -5.11
CA ALA A 28 -12.95 -1.84 -5.30
C ALA A 28 -13.56 -1.70 -6.71
N CYS A 29 -13.08 -2.47 -7.71
CA CYS A 29 -13.58 -2.45 -9.08
C CYS A 29 -13.39 -3.83 -9.74
N ALA A 30 -14.29 -4.79 -9.47
CA ALA A 30 -14.20 -6.18 -9.91
C ALA A 30 -15.37 -6.62 -10.82
N PRO A 31 -15.62 -5.94 -11.95
CA PRO A 31 -16.79 -6.24 -12.79
C PRO A 31 -16.71 -7.60 -13.47
N LEU A 32 -15.51 -8.14 -13.72
CA LEU A 32 -15.37 -9.47 -14.32
C LEU A 32 -15.75 -10.57 -13.31
N ALA A 33 -15.28 -10.47 -12.05
CA ALA A 33 -15.66 -11.42 -11.00
C ALA A 33 -17.18 -11.45 -10.84
N ALA A 34 -17.83 -10.29 -10.73
CA ALA A 34 -19.28 -10.19 -10.64
C ALA A 34 -20.01 -10.76 -11.86
N ALA A 35 -19.45 -10.58 -13.09
CA ALA A 35 -20.05 -11.11 -14.30
C ALA A 35 -19.86 -12.63 -14.45
N LEU A 36 -18.85 -13.21 -13.79
CA LEU A 36 -18.63 -14.67 -13.82
C LEU A 36 -19.42 -15.41 -12.72
N GLU A 37 -19.66 -14.78 -11.59
CA GLU A 37 -20.50 -15.32 -10.50
C GLU A 37 -22.00 -15.21 -10.82
N GLY A 38 -22.40 -14.23 -11.62
CA GLY A 38 -23.77 -14.00 -12.02
C GLY A 38 -24.20 -14.77 -13.26
N SER A 39 -25.51 -14.94 -13.44
CA SER A 39 -26.10 -15.30 -14.73
C SER A 39 -25.71 -14.28 -15.80
N LEU A 40 -25.71 -14.66 -17.08
CA LEU A 40 -25.53 -13.77 -18.23
C LEU A 40 -26.43 -12.54 -18.20
N ASP A 41 -27.58 -12.63 -17.48
CA ASP A 41 -28.61 -11.60 -17.33
C ASP A 41 -28.46 -10.82 -15.99
N ALA A 42 -27.43 -11.07 -15.19
CA ALA A 42 -27.23 -10.31 -13.95
C ALA A 42 -26.98 -8.83 -14.29
N PRO A 43 -27.65 -7.88 -13.61
CA PRO A 43 -27.40 -6.47 -13.84
C PRO A 43 -25.93 -6.16 -13.57
N ALA A 44 -25.38 -5.25 -14.36
CA ALA A 44 -24.04 -4.77 -14.14
C ALA A 44 -23.88 -4.33 -12.66
N PRO A 45 -22.74 -4.67 -12.01
CA PRO A 45 -22.51 -4.20 -10.65
C PRO A 45 -22.66 -2.69 -10.58
N PRO A 46 -23.09 -2.15 -9.43
CA PRO A 46 -23.28 -0.71 -9.27
C PRO A 46 -22.02 0.04 -9.67
N ASP A 47 -22.20 1.18 -10.31
CA ASP A 47 -21.09 2.05 -10.73
C ASP A 47 -20.15 2.34 -9.54
N VAL A 48 -18.99 1.70 -9.55
CA VAL A 48 -17.93 2.04 -8.61
C VAL A 48 -17.11 3.17 -9.23
N PRO A 49 -16.92 4.31 -8.52
CA PRO A 49 -16.09 5.38 -9.04
C PRO A 49 -14.69 4.85 -9.35
N ALA A 50 -14.18 5.11 -10.55
CA ALA A 50 -12.83 4.68 -10.97
C ALA A 50 -11.72 5.22 -10.05
N ALA A 51 -12.00 6.31 -9.33
CA ALA A 51 -11.11 6.89 -8.33
C ALA A 51 -10.99 6.09 -7.01
N ALA A 52 -11.71 4.99 -6.85
CA ALA A 52 -11.70 4.19 -5.62
C ALA A 52 -10.55 3.20 -5.55
N THR A 53 -9.74 3.04 -6.62
CA THR A 53 -8.64 2.08 -6.65
C THR A 53 -7.33 2.70 -7.14
N ILE A 54 -6.21 2.29 -6.52
CA ILE A 54 -4.85 2.61 -6.99
C ILE A 54 -4.49 1.80 -8.26
N ALA A 55 -5.29 0.82 -8.62
CA ALA A 55 -5.16 0.03 -9.86
C ALA A 55 -5.98 0.65 -11.00
N ASP A 56 -5.78 1.94 -11.28
CA ASP A 56 -6.53 2.75 -12.26
C ASP A 56 -6.55 2.15 -13.67
N GLY A 57 -5.45 1.53 -14.10
CA GLY A 57 -5.35 0.84 -15.40
C GLY A 57 -6.32 -0.31 -15.60
N ILE A 58 -6.92 -0.85 -14.51
CA ILE A 58 -7.96 -1.89 -14.55
C ILE A 58 -9.29 -1.44 -13.94
N ALA A 59 -9.44 -0.15 -13.59
CA ALA A 59 -10.64 0.43 -13.02
C ALA A 59 -11.74 0.64 -14.07
N LEU A 60 -12.35 -0.43 -14.53
CA LEU A 60 -13.40 -0.43 -15.56
C LEU A 60 -14.75 -0.75 -14.95
N LYS A 61 -15.79 -0.07 -15.42
CA LYS A 61 -17.18 -0.29 -14.97
C LYS A 61 -17.73 -1.63 -15.44
N HIS A 62 -17.35 -2.05 -16.63
CA HIS A 62 -17.86 -3.25 -17.28
C HIS A 62 -16.72 -4.04 -17.93
N PRO A 63 -16.80 -5.39 -17.98
CA PRO A 63 -15.90 -6.19 -18.80
C PRO A 63 -16.11 -5.87 -20.29
N GLY A 64 -15.11 -6.10 -21.11
CA GLY A 64 -15.23 -5.89 -22.57
C GLY A 64 -16.19 -6.90 -23.20
N GLU A 65 -17.03 -6.45 -24.12
CA GLU A 65 -18.02 -7.31 -24.81
C GLU A 65 -17.37 -8.50 -25.53
N LEU A 66 -16.22 -8.29 -26.18
CA LEU A 66 -15.46 -9.34 -26.89
C LEU A 66 -14.65 -10.21 -25.93
N THR A 67 -14.18 -9.66 -24.82
CA THR A 67 -13.27 -10.38 -23.92
C THR A 67 -14.01 -11.20 -22.87
N LEU A 68 -15.21 -10.81 -22.47
CA LEU A 68 -15.96 -11.54 -21.45
C LEU A 68 -16.27 -13.00 -21.85
N PRO A 69 -16.78 -13.31 -23.06
CA PRO A 69 -17.00 -14.70 -23.48
C PRO A 69 -15.69 -15.49 -23.48
N LEU A 70 -14.60 -14.90 -23.99
CA LEU A 70 -13.29 -15.56 -24.02
C LEU A 70 -12.78 -15.85 -22.60
N LEU A 71 -12.88 -14.90 -21.67
CA LEU A 71 -12.40 -15.09 -20.30
C LEU A 71 -13.19 -16.14 -19.53
N ARG A 72 -14.48 -16.34 -19.85
CA ARG A 72 -15.29 -17.43 -19.30
C ARG A 72 -14.78 -18.81 -19.66
N GLU A 73 -14.22 -18.96 -20.87
CA GLU A 73 -13.67 -20.22 -21.35
C GLU A 73 -12.21 -20.43 -20.96
N LEU A 74 -11.46 -19.33 -20.78
CA LEU A 74 -10.00 -19.36 -20.60
C LEU A 74 -9.57 -19.39 -19.15
N LEU A 75 -10.29 -18.69 -18.25
CA LEU A 75 -9.91 -18.58 -16.84
C LEU A 75 -10.49 -19.74 -16.03
N ASP A 76 -9.67 -20.29 -15.14
CA ASP A 76 -10.09 -21.30 -14.17
C ASP A 76 -10.69 -20.64 -12.92
N ALA A 77 -10.20 -19.43 -12.58
CA ALA A 77 -10.72 -18.63 -11.46
C ALA A 77 -10.49 -17.14 -11.67
N VAL A 78 -11.26 -16.32 -10.92
CA VAL A 78 -11.03 -14.86 -10.80
C VAL A 78 -11.03 -14.50 -9.33
N LEU A 79 -9.99 -13.80 -8.90
CA LEU A 79 -9.80 -13.32 -7.54
C LEU A 79 -9.89 -11.80 -7.47
N ALA A 80 -10.26 -11.29 -6.31
CA ALA A 80 -10.23 -9.87 -5.99
C ALA A 80 -9.25 -9.62 -4.84
N VAL A 81 -8.42 -8.56 -4.97
CA VAL A 81 -7.45 -8.13 -3.97
C VAL A 81 -7.78 -6.74 -3.46
N SER A 82 -7.48 -6.47 -2.19
CA SER A 82 -7.75 -5.18 -1.57
C SER A 82 -6.71 -4.12 -1.98
N GLU A 83 -7.05 -2.85 -1.74
CA GLU A 83 -6.14 -1.71 -1.96
C GLU A 83 -4.85 -1.86 -1.11
N GLU A 84 -4.97 -2.37 0.11
CA GLU A 84 -3.85 -2.64 0.99
C GLU A 84 -2.92 -3.71 0.40
N GLN A 85 -3.48 -4.82 -0.09
CA GLN A 85 -2.69 -5.89 -0.72
C GLN A 85 -1.95 -5.38 -1.96
N ILE A 86 -2.59 -4.53 -2.77
CA ILE A 86 -1.96 -3.92 -3.95
C ILE A 86 -0.84 -2.97 -3.52
N ALA A 87 -1.09 -2.11 -2.53
CA ALA A 87 -0.10 -1.18 -1.99
C ALA A 87 1.13 -1.91 -1.45
N ASP A 88 0.92 -2.95 -0.66
CA ASP A 88 2.00 -3.77 -0.09
C ASP A 88 2.80 -4.49 -1.18
N ALA A 89 2.13 -5.00 -2.22
CA ALA A 89 2.80 -5.64 -3.35
C ALA A 89 3.70 -4.65 -4.12
N ILE A 90 3.22 -3.43 -4.40
CA ILE A 90 4.02 -2.38 -5.07
C ILE A 90 5.29 -2.11 -4.25
N VAL A 91 5.15 -1.92 -2.94
CA VAL A 91 6.29 -1.63 -2.06
C VAL A 91 7.26 -2.81 -1.99
N LEU A 92 6.77 -4.04 -1.82
CA LEU A 92 7.63 -5.24 -1.77
C LEU A 92 8.39 -5.46 -3.08
N LEU A 93 7.74 -5.25 -4.23
CA LEU A 93 8.39 -5.33 -5.54
C LEU A 93 9.51 -4.30 -5.65
N ALA A 94 9.27 -3.06 -5.23
CA ALA A 94 10.29 -2.01 -5.22
C ALA A 94 11.44 -2.31 -4.24
N GLU A 95 11.13 -2.74 -3.00
CA GLU A 95 12.14 -3.00 -1.97
C GLU A 95 12.97 -4.25 -2.24
N ARG A 96 12.34 -5.35 -2.65
CA ARG A 96 13.00 -6.67 -2.74
C ARG A 96 13.52 -6.99 -4.14
N SER A 97 12.71 -6.67 -5.15
CA SER A 97 13.02 -7.03 -6.53
C SER A 97 13.56 -5.85 -7.34
N LYS A 98 13.54 -4.62 -6.80
CA LYS A 98 13.90 -3.38 -7.50
C LYS A 98 13.06 -3.14 -8.76
N LEU A 99 11.84 -3.62 -8.75
CA LEU A 99 10.87 -3.45 -9.82
C LEU A 99 9.86 -2.38 -9.44
N VAL A 100 9.63 -1.43 -10.34
CA VAL A 100 8.58 -0.42 -10.22
C VAL A 100 7.36 -0.95 -10.96
N ALA A 101 6.27 -1.19 -10.22
CA ALA A 101 5.00 -1.62 -10.77
C ALA A 101 3.90 -0.60 -10.43
N GLU A 102 2.99 -0.35 -11.37
CA GLU A 102 1.74 0.37 -11.12
C GLU A 102 0.71 -0.55 -10.45
N GLY A 103 -0.35 0.03 -9.88
CA GLY A 103 -1.39 -0.75 -9.18
C GLY A 103 -1.97 -1.86 -10.04
N ALA A 104 -2.34 -1.55 -11.29
CA ALA A 104 -2.87 -2.53 -12.24
C ALA A 104 -1.87 -3.64 -12.58
N GLY A 105 -0.59 -3.31 -12.66
CA GLY A 105 0.50 -4.26 -12.93
C GLY A 105 0.86 -5.16 -11.75
N ALA A 106 0.55 -4.73 -10.53
CA ALA A 106 0.93 -5.42 -9.29
C ALA A 106 -0.14 -6.40 -8.76
N VAL A 107 -1.39 -6.38 -9.29
CA VAL A 107 -2.51 -7.16 -8.72
C VAL A 107 -2.25 -8.66 -8.65
N ALA A 108 -1.57 -9.23 -9.66
CA ALA A 108 -1.23 -10.65 -9.65
C ALA A 108 -0.23 -11.00 -8.53
N ALA A 109 0.77 -10.15 -8.30
CA ALA A 109 1.69 -10.29 -7.17
C ALA A 109 0.96 -10.07 -5.83
N ALA A 110 0.02 -9.11 -5.78
CA ALA A 110 -0.79 -8.83 -4.59
C ALA A 110 -1.61 -10.05 -4.15
N ALA A 111 -2.17 -10.81 -5.09
CA ALA A 111 -2.94 -12.02 -4.77
C ALA A 111 -2.07 -13.08 -4.08
N ILE A 112 -0.83 -13.25 -4.52
CA ILE A 112 0.11 -14.23 -3.94
C ILE A 112 0.64 -13.73 -2.61
N LEU A 113 1.17 -12.51 -2.58
CA LEU A 113 1.80 -11.93 -1.40
C LEU A 113 0.81 -11.64 -0.27
N GLY A 114 -0.42 -11.28 -0.63
CA GLY A 114 -1.52 -11.02 0.30
C GLY A 114 -2.30 -12.26 0.74
N GLY A 115 -1.92 -13.48 0.24
CA GLY A 115 -2.55 -14.74 0.62
C GLY A 115 -3.94 -14.98 0.04
N SER A 116 -4.35 -14.20 -0.98
CA SER A 116 -5.61 -14.45 -1.69
C SER A 116 -5.50 -15.65 -2.66
N LEU A 117 -4.29 -15.97 -3.08
CA LEU A 117 -3.95 -17.16 -3.85
C LEU A 117 -2.87 -17.93 -3.08
N GLU A 118 -3.21 -19.13 -2.61
CA GLU A 118 -2.22 -20.03 -2.02
C GLU A 118 -1.39 -20.68 -3.14
N PRO A 119 -0.04 -20.62 -3.07
CA PRO A 119 0.80 -21.30 -4.03
C PRO A 119 0.56 -22.81 -3.99
N VAL A 120 0.26 -23.40 -5.14
CA VAL A 120 0.13 -24.86 -5.30
C VAL A 120 1.50 -25.51 -5.48
N ALA A 121 1.57 -26.84 -5.36
CA ALA A 121 2.79 -27.57 -5.67
C ALA A 121 3.17 -27.36 -7.15
N GLY A 122 4.35 -26.79 -7.40
CA GLY A 122 4.82 -26.47 -8.75
C GLY A 122 5.31 -25.03 -8.87
N THR A 123 5.22 -24.48 -10.07
CA THR A 123 5.65 -23.10 -10.37
C THR A 123 4.42 -22.21 -10.54
N THR A 124 4.32 -21.18 -9.69
CA THR A 124 3.35 -20.11 -9.83
C THR A 124 4.03 -18.90 -10.47
N VAL A 125 3.43 -18.33 -11.51
CA VAL A 125 3.94 -17.16 -12.24
C VAL A 125 2.98 -16.01 -12.11
N ALA A 126 3.42 -14.91 -11.49
CA ALA A 126 2.69 -13.65 -11.48
C ALA A 126 3.14 -12.77 -12.64
N VAL A 127 2.20 -12.32 -13.46
CA VAL A 127 2.49 -11.39 -14.56
C VAL A 127 2.48 -9.97 -14.03
N LEU A 128 3.63 -9.29 -14.06
CA LEU A 128 3.76 -7.87 -13.79
C LEU A 128 3.58 -7.10 -15.09
N SER A 129 2.41 -6.54 -15.31
CA SER A 129 1.98 -6.07 -16.63
C SER A 129 2.20 -4.59 -16.91
N GLY A 130 2.64 -3.80 -15.92
CA GLY A 130 2.84 -2.37 -16.09
C GLY A 130 3.63 -1.71 -14.97
N GLY A 131 4.27 -0.58 -15.29
CA GLY A 131 5.10 0.19 -14.38
C GLY A 131 4.91 1.71 -14.49
N ASN A 132 3.81 2.17 -15.11
CA ASN A 132 3.51 3.59 -15.27
C ASN A 132 2.83 4.17 -14.01
N VAL A 133 3.49 4.03 -12.86
CA VAL A 133 2.98 4.55 -11.60
C VAL A 133 3.29 6.05 -11.46
N ASP A 134 2.33 6.82 -10.95
CA ASP A 134 2.57 8.21 -10.56
C ASP A 134 3.60 8.31 -9.43
N ASN A 135 4.58 9.20 -9.60
CA ASN A 135 5.67 9.35 -8.63
C ASN A 135 5.18 9.81 -7.26
N GLY A 136 4.13 10.63 -7.21
CA GLY A 136 3.51 11.08 -5.96
C GLY A 136 2.83 9.94 -5.21
N LEU A 137 2.09 9.09 -5.95
CA LEU A 137 1.48 7.89 -5.41
C LEU A 137 2.54 6.92 -4.86
N LEU A 138 3.57 6.61 -5.66
CA LEU A 138 4.65 5.72 -5.23
C LEU A 138 5.33 6.24 -3.96
N ALA A 139 5.66 7.54 -3.91
CA ALA A 139 6.23 8.15 -2.73
C ALA A 139 5.30 8.09 -1.50
N ALA A 140 3.99 8.21 -1.70
CA ALA A 140 3.00 8.10 -0.62
C ALA A 140 2.92 6.66 -0.09
N LEU A 141 2.91 5.66 -0.97
CA LEU A 141 2.90 4.25 -0.61
C LEU A 141 4.16 3.85 0.18
N LEU A 142 5.34 4.29 -0.28
CA LEU A 142 6.61 4.05 0.41
C LEU A 142 6.59 4.70 1.81
N ARG A 143 6.17 5.96 1.93
CA ARG A 143 6.06 6.62 3.24
C ARG A 143 5.09 5.93 4.19
N ARG A 144 3.92 5.49 3.68
CA ARG A 144 2.95 4.72 4.47
C ARG A 144 3.55 3.42 4.99
N HIS A 145 4.28 2.71 4.13
CA HIS A 145 4.96 1.47 4.51
C HIS A 145 6.03 1.71 5.58
N GLU A 146 6.86 2.77 5.44
CA GLU A 146 7.85 3.17 6.45
C GLU A 146 7.18 3.44 7.81
N THR A 147 6.03 4.12 7.80
CA THR A 147 5.25 4.39 9.02
C THR A 147 4.70 3.09 9.62
N ALA A 148 4.09 2.23 8.82
CA ALA A 148 3.55 0.94 9.28
C ALA A 148 4.65 0.00 9.83
N ALA A 149 5.85 0.07 9.26
CA ALA A 149 7.03 -0.67 9.72
C ALA A 149 7.68 -0.03 10.97
N GLY A 150 7.21 1.12 11.42
CA GLY A 150 7.79 1.89 12.52
C GLY A 150 9.17 2.48 12.18
N ARG A 151 9.50 2.60 10.90
CA ARG A 151 10.74 3.25 10.42
C ARG A 151 10.59 4.77 10.27
N ARG A 152 9.36 5.24 10.23
CA ARG A 152 8.99 6.66 10.22
C ARG A 152 7.90 6.88 11.24
N VAL A 153 8.10 7.80 12.19
CA VAL A 153 7.17 8.07 13.28
C VAL A 153 6.96 9.57 13.44
N ARG A 154 5.74 9.94 13.81
CA ARG A 154 5.44 11.31 14.25
C ARG A 154 5.38 11.33 15.76
N VAL A 155 6.03 12.29 16.36
CA VAL A 155 6.09 12.48 17.81
C VAL A 155 5.64 13.87 18.13
N PHE A 156 4.59 13.98 18.93
CA PHE A 156 4.20 15.25 19.53
C PHE A 156 4.63 15.28 21.00
N THR A 157 5.20 16.41 21.43
CA THR A 157 5.53 16.68 22.83
C THR A 157 5.42 18.15 23.15
N ARG A 158 5.49 18.47 24.44
CA ARG A 158 5.54 19.86 24.93
C ARG A 158 6.92 20.15 25.50
N VAL A 159 7.42 21.35 25.24
CA VAL A 159 8.66 21.84 25.80
C VAL A 159 8.43 23.20 26.50
N PRO A 160 9.17 23.55 27.55
CA PRO A 160 9.12 24.88 28.13
C PRO A 160 9.47 25.95 27.09
N ASP A 161 8.71 27.05 27.05
CA ASP A 161 9.00 28.17 26.14
C ASP A 161 10.16 29.02 26.71
N ARG A 162 11.36 28.45 26.65
CA ARG A 162 12.61 29.10 27.06
C ARG A 162 13.74 28.76 26.09
N PRO A 163 14.76 29.64 25.98
CA PRO A 163 15.94 29.31 25.18
C PRO A 163 16.60 28.00 25.62
N GLY A 164 16.95 27.15 24.65
CA GLY A 164 17.63 25.89 24.88
C GLY A 164 16.69 24.65 25.03
N ALA A 165 15.42 24.83 25.43
CA ALA A 165 14.52 23.69 25.65
C ALA A 165 14.35 22.76 24.43
N LEU A 166 14.20 23.33 23.22
CA LEU A 166 14.16 22.57 22.01
C LEU A 166 15.49 21.84 21.74
N ALA A 167 16.63 22.48 22.02
CA ALA A 167 17.93 21.84 21.84
C ALA A 167 18.11 20.65 22.79
N GLU A 168 17.61 20.72 24.03
CA GLU A 168 17.61 19.62 24.99
C GLU A 168 16.82 18.41 24.41
N LEU A 169 15.64 18.64 23.87
CA LEU A 169 14.82 17.60 23.22
C LEU A 169 15.55 16.96 22.02
N LEU A 170 16.09 17.79 21.12
CA LEU A 170 16.79 17.31 19.93
C LEU A 170 18.08 16.55 20.28
N ASN A 171 18.77 16.90 21.35
CA ASN A 171 19.92 16.13 21.82
C ASN A 171 19.52 14.72 22.27
N LEU A 172 18.37 14.53 22.91
CA LEU A 172 17.86 13.21 23.28
C LEU A 172 17.51 12.38 22.04
N VAL A 173 16.87 12.99 21.03
CA VAL A 173 16.59 12.34 19.74
C VAL A 173 17.91 11.88 19.08
N ALA A 174 18.93 12.73 19.07
CA ALA A 174 20.24 12.41 18.51
C ALA A 174 20.94 11.29 19.30
N GLN A 175 20.91 11.31 20.64
CA GLN A 175 21.45 10.25 21.49
C GLN A 175 20.75 8.92 21.25
N ALA A 176 19.44 8.94 21.02
CA ALA A 176 18.66 7.77 20.63
C ALA A 176 18.97 7.31 19.19
N ARG A 177 19.78 8.04 18.42
CA ARG A 177 20.15 7.75 17.02
C ARG A 177 18.96 7.74 16.06
N ALA A 178 17.92 8.48 16.34
CA ALA A 178 16.84 8.76 15.42
C ALA A 178 17.19 9.96 14.54
N ASN A 179 16.82 9.89 13.24
CA ASN A 179 17.08 10.97 12.30
C ASN A 179 15.90 11.92 12.23
N LEU A 180 16.12 13.23 12.28
CA LEU A 180 15.08 14.25 12.18
C LEU A 180 14.77 14.53 10.71
N VAL A 181 13.51 14.31 10.31
CA VAL A 181 13.00 14.62 8.95
C VAL A 181 12.38 16.00 8.90
N SER A 182 11.49 16.28 9.86
CA SER A 182 10.86 17.60 9.98
C SER A 182 10.56 17.94 11.42
N LEU A 183 10.47 19.25 11.69
CA LEU A 183 10.11 19.81 12.98
C LEU A 183 9.12 20.94 12.74
N GLU A 184 8.02 20.90 13.48
CA GLU A 184 7.05 21.99 13.53
C GLU A 184 6.90 22.49 14.95
N HIS A 185 6.90 23.82 15.12
CA HIS A 185 6.75 24.49 16.40
C HIS A 185 5.32 25.00 16.52
N VAL A 186 4.53 24.38 17.37
CA VAL A 186 3.11 24.71 17.58
C VAL A 186 3.01 25.64 18.79
N ARG A 187 2.88 26.94 18.54
CA ARG A 187 2.82 27.95 19.63
C ARG A 187 1.41 28.29 20.09
N GLU A 188 0.43 28.03 19.26
CA GLU A 188 -0.98 28.40 19.52
C GLU A 188 -1.85 27.14 19.45
N ALA A 189 -2.02 26.46 20.57
CA ALA A 189 -3.01 25.39 20.71
C ALA A 189 -3.71 25.51 22.07
N VAL A 190 -5.01 25.22 22.09
CA VAL A 190 -5.87 25.29 23.30
C VAL A 190 -5.35 24.40 24.44
N SER A 191 -4.57 23.36 24.09
CA SER A 191 -4.00 22.39 25.04
C SER A 191 -2.64 22.79 25.63
N LEU A 192 -2.06 23.93 25.22
CA LEU A 192 -0.75 24.39 25.70
C LEU A 192 -0.90 25.37 26.85
N ASN A 193 -0.04 25.24 27.88
CA ASN A 193 0.09 26.26 28.90
C ASN A 193 0.85 27.48 28.36
N VAL A 194 0.63 28.64 28.96
CA VAL A 194 1.25 29.93 28.53
C VAL A 194 2.79 29.89 28.52
N ARG A 195 3.42 28.98 29.27
CA ARG A 195 4.87 28.79 29.36
C ARG A 195 5.40 27.57 28.61
N GLU A 196 4.57 26.95 27.77
CA GLU A 196 4.92 25.79 27.01
C GLU A 196 4.66 26.03 25.53
N THR A 197 5.38 25.30 24.70
CA THR A 197 5.16 25.23 23.27
C THR A 197 5.12 23.76 22.83
N GLY A 198 4.21 23.45 21.90
CA GLY A 198 4.16 22.15 21.28
C GLY A 198 5.27 21.99 20.25
N VAL A 199 5.81 20.80 20.15
CA VAL A 199 6.77 20.42 19.14
C VAL A 199 6.29 19.14 18.48
N GLU A 200 6.10 19.19 17.18
CA GLU A 200 5.83 18.01 16.35
C GLU A 200 7.09 17.65 15.57
N LEU A 201 7.54 16.40 15.74
CA LEU A 201 8.72 15.85 15.08
C LEU A 201 8.30 14.71 14.17
N THR A 202 8.79 14.70 12.92
CA THR A 202 8.82 13.48 12.12
C THR A 202 10.23 12.92 12.19
N LEU A 203 10.34 11.67 12.63
CA LEU A 203 11.62 11.02 12.87
C LEU A 203 11.72 9.73 12.04
N GLU A 204 12.92 9.43 11.54
CA GLU A 204 13.26 8.13 11.01
C GLU A 204 13.96 7.29 12.08
N THR A 205 13.54 6.04 12.17
CA THR A 205 14.07 5.04 13.10
C THR A 205 14.46 3.78 12.32
N ARG A 206 15.00 2.78 13.01
CA ARG A 206 15.35 1.48 12.40
C ARG A 206 14.21 0.46 12.45
N GLY A 207 13.03 0.86 12.94
CA GLY A 207 11.87 0.01 13.08
C GLY A 207 11.24 0.10 14.47
N ARG A 208 10.23 -0.72 14.72
CA ARG A 208 9.37 -0.66 15.92
C ARG A 208 10.14 -0.75 17.24
N GLU A 209 11.15 -1.62 17.32
CA GLU A 209 11.97 -1.76 18.53
C GLU A 209 12.72 -0.46 18.85
N HIS A 210 13.35 0.14 17.85
CA HIS A 210 14.04 1.42 18.00
C HIS A 210 13.09 2.58 18.33
N THR A 211 11.88 2.58 17.76
CA THR A 211 10.84 3.54 18.11
C THR A 211 10.46 3.45 19.60
N GLU A 212 10.39 2.23 20.12
CA GLU A 212 10.06 2.02 21.54
C GLU A 212 11.24 2.40 22.46
N GLU A 213 12.48 2.19 22.03
CA GLU A 213 13.66 2.72 22.72
C GLU A 213 13.65 4.25 22.80
N LEU A 214 13.35 4.91 21.68
CA LEU A 214 13.21 6.36 21.62
C LEU A 214 12.09 6.85 22.54
N ARG A 215 10.93 6.20 22.53
CA ARG A 215 9.81 6.52 23.42
C ARG A 215 10.22 6.49 24.88
N ARG A 216 10.87 5.40 25.30
CA ARG A 216 11.36 5.25 26.69
C ARG A 216 12.40 6.29 27.06
N ALA A 217 13.30 6.65 26.15
CA ALA A 217 14.31 7.67 26.38
C ALA A 217 13.69 9.05 26.62
N LEU A 218 12.71 9.44 25.80
CA LEU A 218 12.01 10.71 25.94
C LEU A 218 11.16 10.76 27.23
N GLN A 219 10.40 9.70 27.52
CA GLN A 219 9.61 9.61 28.75
C GLN A 219 10.48 9.59 30.00
N GLY A 220 11.61 8.88 29.95
CA GLY A 220 12.58 8.84 31.07
C GLY A 220 13.23 10.20 31.36
N ALA A 221 13.30 11.08 30.35
CA ALA A 221 13.74 12.46 30.49
C ALA A 221 12.61 13.45 30.91
N GLY A 222 11.39 12.93 31.14
CA GLY A 222 10.26 13.71 31.64
C GLY A 222 9.38 14.33 30.56
N TYR A 223 9.56 13.97 29.28
CA TYR A 223 8.69 14.44 28.21
C TYR A 223 7.41 13.60 28.13
N GLU A 224 6.26 14.27 28.08
CA GLU A 224 4.99 13.65 27.69
C GLU A 224 4.97 13.55 26.16
N VAL A 225 5.03 12.34 25.63
CA VAL A 225 5.12 12.09 24.18
C VAL A 225 3.93 11.29 23.67
N THR A 226 3.37 11.76 22.56
CA THR A 226 2.39 11.01 21.75
C THR A 226 3.07 10.58 20.46
N PHE A 227 2.96 9.30 20.12
CA PHE A 227 3.51 8.70 18.90
C PHE A 227 2.36 8.29 17.97
N GLU A 228 2.50 8.66 16.69
CA GLU A 228 1.59 8.30 15.60
C GLU A 228 2.33 7.57 14.47
#